data_5791abcfecb71da73ab1649e45b824fa
#
_entry.id   5791abcfecb71da73ab1649e45b824fa
#
_cell.length_a   1.000
_cell.length_b   1.000
_cell.length_c   1.000
_cell.angle_alpha   90.00
_cell.angle_beta   90.00
_cell.angle_gamma   90.00
#
_symmetry.space_group_name_H-M   'P 1'
#
loop_
_entity.id
_entity.type
_entity.pdbx_description
1 polymer ?
#
loop_
_entity_poly.entity_id
_entity_poly.type
_entity_poly.pdbx_seq_one_letter_code
_entity_poly.pdbx_strand_id
1 'polypeptide(L)'
;ITIYRNSPLTYLVSLTSKNETAETDFILGDINSDGRINVFDFIIAKRGLISGGFSNATEAKAADVNQDGKYSVADVILIQKFLLGMIDSFPNEEEVPVVPPVVGGIKDYGTAMNENASVIADFRKGETSVFFASDGWSNGSCFDCGWYKENTSFDGGVLNLTIDKDYSGKYNYSGAEYRTADTYHYGYYETSMQAIKNDGVVSSFFTYTGPSENNPWDEIDIEVLGKDTTKVQFNYYTNGVGNHEYMYDLGFDASEGFHTYGFDWQPDHITWYVDGKAVYTAYNNIPSTAGRIMMNVWPGTGVDGWLNHYDGKTPLTARYQWVTYNKG
;
A
#
# COMPACT_ATOMS: atom_id res chain seq x y z
N ILE A 1 2.49 53.35 -9.89
CA ILE A 1 2.31 54.01 -11.19
C ILE A 1 0.82 54.09 -11.47
N THR A 2 0.30 55.32 -11.58
CA THR A 2 -1.14 55.51 -11.92
C THR A 2 -1.22 55.69 -13.42
N ILE A 3 -1.99 54.82 -14.08
CA ILE A 3 -2.23 54.95 -15.52
C ILE A 3 -3.68 55.45 -15.71
N TYR A 4 -3.82 56.60 -16.34
CA TYR A 4 -5.12 57.16 -16.71
C TYR A 4 -5.39 56.85 -18.17
N ARG A 5 -6.57 56.25 -18.44
CA ARG A 5 -7.10 56.16 -19.80
C ARG A 5 -8.43 56.92 -19.86
N ASN A 6 -8.56 57.77 -20.86
CA ASN A 6 -9.77 58.57 -21.05
C ASN A 6 -10.97 57.66 -21.33
N SER A 7 -11.88 57.63 -20.36
CA SER A 7 -13.26 57.21 -20.34
C SER A 7 -13.59 55.79 -20.81
N PRO A 8 -14.46 55.02 -20.11
CA PRO A 8 -15.00 55.30 -18.79
C PRO A 8 -14.58 54.31 -17.69
N LEU A 9 -13.36 53.78 -17.72
CA LEU A 9 -12.89 52.81 -16.75
C LEU A 9 -11.56 53.29 -16.13
N THR A 10 -11.61 53.62 -14.85
CA THR A 10 -10.43 53.97 -14.05
C THR A 10 -9.94 52.66 -13.40
N TYR A 11 -8.70 52.26 -13.67
CA TYR A 11 -8.04 51.19 -12.96
C TYR A 11 -7.10 51.81 -11.91
N LEU A 12 -7.33 51.43 -10.64
CA LEU A 12 -6.39 51.74 -9.55
C LEU A 12 -5.48 50.53 -9.38
N VAL A 13 -4.20 50.67 -9.72
CA VAL A 13 -3.16 49.71 -9.38
C VAL A 13 -2.47 50.19 -8.13
N SER A 14 -2.70 49.56 -7.00
CA SER A 14 -1.95 49.77 -5.77
C SER A 14 -0.71 48.86 -5.79
N LEU A 15 0.48 49.44 -5.88
CA LEU A 15 1.72 48.72 -5.63
C LEU A 15 2.04 48.84 -4.14
N THR A 16 1.73 47.80 -3.38
CA THR A 16 2.35 47.62 -2.07
C THR A 16 3.79 47.11 -2.29
N SER A 17 4.78 47.89 -1.81
CA SER A 17 6.14 47.39 -1.73
C SER A 17 6.19 46.23 -0.76
N LYS A 18 6.27 44.97 -1.26
CA LYS A 18 6.80 43.88 -0.48
C LYS A 18 8.26 44.18 -0.22
N ASN A 19 8.67 44.17 1.03
CA ASN A 19 10.09 44.07 1.36
C ASN A 19 10.57 42.73 0.80
N GLU A 20 11.20 42.75 -0.36
CA GLU A 20 11.96 41.65 -0.87
C GLU A 20 13.21 41.50 0.00
N THR A 21 13.19 40.59 0.98
CA THR A 21 14.41 39.92 1.38
C THR A 21 14.92 39.23 0.13
N ALA A 22 16.16 39.51 -0.29
CA ALA A 22 16.79 38.87 -1.43
C ALA A 22 16.62 37.34 -1.29
N GLU A 23 15.73 36.76 -2.09
CA GLU A 23 15.70 35.31 -2.29
C GLU A 23 17.03 35.00 -2.98
N THR A 24 17.88 34.22 -2.30
CA THR A 24 19.04 33.64 -2.93
C THR A 24 18.51 32.66 -3.96
N ASP A 25 18.74 32.92 -5.23
CA ASP A 25 18.44 32.02 -6.33
C ASP A 25 19.08 30.66 -6.02
N PHE A 26 18.27 29.62 -5.85
CA PHE A 26 18.72 28.24 -5.71
C PHE A 26 18.03 27.38 -6.77
N ILE A 27 18.68 26.29 -7.15
CA ILE A 27 18.14 25.33 -8.10
C ILE A 27 17.62 24.15 -7.26
N LEU A 28 16.35 23.79 -7.44
CA LEU A 28 15.79 22.58 -6.78
C LEU A 28 16.61 21.35 -7.16
N GLY A 29 17.01 20.58 -6.17
CA GLY A 29 17.83 19.39 -6.33
C GLY A 29 19.34 19.64 -6.39
N ASP A 30 19.80 20.87 -6.59
CA ASP A 30 21.22 21.26 -6.51
C ASP A 30 21.57 21.67 -5.07
N ILE A 31 21.76 20.68 -4.22
CA ILE A 31 21.93 20.87 -2.77
C ILE A 31 23.29 21.47 -2.44
N ASN A 32 24.31 21.11 -3.23
CA ASN A 32 25.67 21.59 -3.05
C ASN A 32 25.95 22.96 -3.71
N SER A 33 24.96 23.50 -4.44
CA SER A 33 25.02 24.82 -5.15
C SER A 33 26.16 24.89 -6.17
N ASP A 34 26.47 23.77 -6.87
CA ASP A 34 27.47 23.73 -7.93
C ASP A 34 26.91 24.05 -9.33
N GLY A 35 25.62 24.33 -9.42
CA GLY A 35 24.87 24.66 -10.65
C GLY A 35 24.43 23.44 -11.44
N ARG A 36 24.49 22.23 -10.86
CA ARG A 36 24.09 20.97 -11.51
C ARG A 36 23.44 20.01 -10.53
N ILE A 37 22.39 19.34 -10.97
CA ILE A 37 21.79 18.23 -10.20
C ILE A 37 22.49 16.95 -10.63
N ASN A 38 23.19 16.29 -9.69
CA ASN A 38 24.01 15.12 -9.99
C ASN A 38 24.10 14.16 -8.78
N VAL A 39 24.91 13.09 -8.90
CA VAL A 39 25.05 12.08 -7.86
C VAL A 39 25.58 12.63 -6.53
N PHE A 40 26.31 13.76 -6.53
CA PHE A 40 26.80 14.35 -5.29
C PHE A 40 25.65 14.95 -4.48
N ASP A 41 24.66 15.58 -5.13
CA ASP A 41 23.46 16.10 -4.48
C ASP A 41 22.64 14.96 -3.87
N PHE A 42 22.51 13.84 -4.58
CA PHE A 42 21.84 12.64 -4.08
C PHE A 42 22.55 12.07 -2.84
N ILE A 43 23.88 12.07 -2.81
CA ILE A 43 24.67 11.65 -1.63
C ILE A 43 24.41 12.61 -0.46
N ILE A 44 24.37 13.91 -0.71
CA ILE A 44 24.10 14.92 0.31
C ILE A 44 22.67 14.81 0.81
N ALA A 45 21.70 14.61 -0.08
CA ALA A 45 20.32 14.32 0.28
C ALA A 45 20.24 13.11 1.22
N LYS A 46 20.79 11.96 0.88
CA LYS A 46 20.80 10.79 1.75
C LYS A 46 21.43 11.05 3.12
N ARG A 47 22.53 11.82 3.18
CA ARG A 47 23.16 12.20 4.45
C ARG A 47 22.24 13.11 5.29
N GLY A 48 21.52 14.02 4.64
CA GLY A 48 20.52 14.88 5.29
C GLY A 48 19.43 14.08 6.00
N LEU A 49 18.93 12.97 5.42
CA LEU A 49 17.98 12.10 6.08
C LEU A 49 18.56 11.47 7.37
N ILE A 50 19.80 11.02 7.32
CA ILE A 50 20.46 10.36 8.46
C ILE A 50 20.77 11.37 9.59
N SER A 51 21.11 12.63 9.23
CA SER A 51 21.43 13.69 10.19
C SER A 51 20.22 14.44 10.73
N GLY A 52 19.00 14.13 10.26
CA GLY A 52 17.79 14.82 10.68
C GLY A 52 17.55 16.17 9.98
N GLY A 53 18.09 16.36 8.77
CA GLY A 53 17.90 17.54 7.94
C GLY A 53 19.19 18.31 7.65
N PHE A 54 19.02 19.56 7.19
CA PHE A 54 20.11 20.47 6.83
C PHE A 54 20.16 21.65 7.82
N SER A 55 21.37 22.08 8.20
CA SER A 55 21.59 23.26 9.02
C SER A 55 21.58 24.58 8.22
N ASN A 56 21.83 24.49 6.91
CA ASN A 56 21.81 25.61 5.97
C ASN A 56 20.41 25.70 5.33
N ALA A 57 19.78 26.87 5.43
CA ALA A 57 18.45 27.12 4.90
C ALA A 57 18.36 26.98 3.36
N THR A 58 19.43 27.30 2.63
CA THR A 58 19.50 27.17 1.16
C THR A 58 19.55 25.69 0.77
N GLU A 59 20.38 24.88 1.45
CA GLU A 59 20.47 23.45 1.25
C GLU A 59 19.10 22.76 1.57
N ALA A 60 18.46 23.17 2.66
CA ALA A 60 17.15 22.64 3.05
C ALA A 60 16.07 22.92 1.97
N LYS A 61 16.07 24.16 1.41
CA LYS A 61 15.15 24.53 0.33
C LYS A 61 15.47 23.82 -0.98
N ALA A 62 16.74 23.65 -1.32
CA ALA A 62 17.14 22.93 -2.53
C ALA A 62 16.86 21.44 -2.43
N ALA A 63 16.86 20.87 -1.22
CA ALA A 63 16.61 19.46 -0.97
C ALA A 63 15.11 19.10 -0.92
N ASP A 64 14.23 20.05 -0.58
CA ASP A 64 12.76 19.90 -0.61
C ASP A 64 12.27 20.07 -2.06
N VAL A 65 12.49 19.01 -2.85
CA VAL A 65 12.25 19.07 -4.30
C VAL A 65 10.79 18.92 -4.69
N ASN A 66 9.94 18.44 -3.78
CA ASN A 66 8.48 18.42 -3.97
C ASN A 66 7.80 19.67 -3.42
N GLN A 67 8.57 20.55 -2.75
CA GLN A 67 8.14 21.84 -2.21
C GLN A 67 6.96 21.75 -1.21
N ASP A 68 6.82 20.62 -0.49
CA ASP A 68 5.79 20.44 0.53
C ASP A 68 6.15 21.06 1.88
N GLY A 69 7.29 21.75 1.95
CA GLY A 69 7.81 22.40 3.15
C GLY A 69 8.51 21.47 4.13
N LYS A 70 8.74 20.20 3.75
CA LYS A 70 9.38 19.18 4.58
C LYS A 70 10.39 18.37 3.78
N TYR A 71 11.63 18.37 4.22
CA TYR A 71 12.62 17.47 3.66
C TYR A 71 12.40 16.02 4.18
N SER A 72 12.19 15.07 3.28
CA SER A 72 11.80 13.69 3.59
C SER A 72 12.40 12.66 2.62
N VAL A 73 12.08 11.40 2.80
CA VAL A 73 12.43 10.32 1.86
C VAL A 73 11.82 10.56 0.47
N ALA A 74 10.65 11.20 0.39
CA ALA A 74 10.00 11.50 -0.88
C ALA A 74 10.88 12.34 -1.80
N ASP A 75 11.58 13.36 -1.24
CA ASP A 75 12.49 14.21 -1.97
C ASP A 75 13.69 13.45 -2.51
N VAL A 76 14.26 12.56 -1.69
CA VAL A 76 15.39 11.73 -2.10
C VAL A 76 15.01 10.80 -3.24
N ILE A 77 13.81 10.25 -3.22
CA ILE A 77 13.28 9.42 -4.31
C ILE A 77 13.09 10.25 -5.58
N LEU A 78 12.60 11.48 -5.49
CA LEU A 78 12.44 12.36 -6.64
C LEU A 78 13.79 12.72 -7.25
N ILE A 79 14.80 13.08 -6.44
CA ILE A 79 16.17 13.32 -6.92
C ILE A 79 16.72 12.07 -7.62
N GLN A 80 16.50 10.88 -7.05
CA GLN A 80 16.92 9.63 -7.68
C GLN A 80 16.23 9.40 -9.03
N LYS A 81 14.90 9.59 -9.10
CA LYS A 81 14.13 9.46 -10.36
C LYS A 81 14.62 10.41 -11.43
N PHE A 82 14.91 11.67 -11.04
CA PHE A 82 15.47 12.69 -11.95
C PHE A 82 16.83 12.26 -12.51
N LEU A 83 17.74 11.79 -11.66
CA LEU A 83 19.07 11.32 -12.07
C LEU A 83 19.03 10.07 -12.97
N LEU A 84 18.01 9.23 -12.81
CA LEU A 84 17.78 8.06 -13.65
C LEU A 84 17.03 8.39 -14.96
N GLY A 85 16.67 9.65 -15.20
CA GLY A 85 15.89 10.07 -16.36
C GLY A 85 14.45 9.53 -16.36
N MET A 86 13.92 9.20 -15.18
CA MET A 86 12.53 8.73 -15.02
C MET A 86 11.54 9.90 -14.93
N ILE A 87 12.02 11.09 -14.58
CA ILE A 87 11.30 12.37 -14.62
C ILE A 87 12.24 13.45 -15.20
N ASP A 88 11.67 14.41 -15.92
CA ASP A 88 12.42 15.50 -16.57
C ASP A 88 12.47 16.79 -15.71
N SER A 89 11.61 16.88 -14.70
CA SER A 89 11.52 18.01 -13.76
C SER A 89 10.96 17.55 -12.41
N PHE A 90 11.21 18.34 -11.36
CA PHE A 90 10.57 18.14 -10.06
C PHE A 90 9.14 18.72 -10.07
N PRO A 91 8.18 18.12 -9.33
CA PRO A 91 6.84 18.68 -9.18
C PRO A 91 6.88 19.99 -8.41
N ASN A 92 6.10 21.00 -8.84
CA ASN A 92 5.90 22.25 -8.10
C ASN A 92 4.69 22.16 -7.18
N GLU A 93 4.64 22.97 -6.08
CA GLU A 93 3.47 23.03 -5.16
C GLU A 93 2.13 23.34 -5.87
N GLU A 94 2.15 24.09 -6.99
CA GLU A 94 0.97 24.32 -7.83
C GLU A 94 0.63 23.11 -8.72
N GLU A 95 1.55 22.17 -8.83
CA GLU A 95 1.47 20.85 -9.44
C GLU A 95 1.82 19.74 -8.44
N VAL A 96 1.63 19.92 -7.11
CA VAL A 96 1.24 18.75 -6.36
C VAL A 96 0.02 18.31 -7.13
N PRO A 97 0.12 17.23 -7.93
CA PRO A 97 -1.08 16.61 -8.35
C PRO A 97 -1.72 16.31 -6.98
N VAL A 98 -2.80 16.96 -6.62
CA VAL A 98 -3.95 16.21 -6.11
C VAL A 98 -3.81 14.94 -6.91
N VAL A 99 -3.19 13.87 -6.30
CA VAL A 99 -2.90 12.61 -6.98
C VAL A 99 -4.14 12.42 -7.80
N PRO A 100 -4.07 12.56 -9.16
CA PRO A 100 -5.29 12.54 -9.90
C PRO A 100 -5.88 11.23 -9.48
N PRO A 101 -7.14 11.18 -9.00
CA PRO A 101 -7.77 9.94 -8.67
C PRO A 101 -7.39 9.04 -9.81
N VAL A 102 -6.55 8.07 -9.56
CA VAL A 102 -5.76 7.24 -10.48
C VAL A 102 -6.24 7.40 -11.91
N VAL A 103 -5.44 7.96 -12.83
CA VAL A 103 -5.85 8.21 -14.22
C VAL A 103 -6.21 6.87 -14.87
N GLY A 104 -7.48 6.66 -15.17
CA GLY A 104 -8.19 5.40 -15.28
C GLY A 104 -8.63 4.99 -13.88
N GLY A 105 -9.50 5.79 -13.24
CA GLY A 105 -9.84 5.62 -11.82
C GLY A 105 -10.14 4.17 -11.53
N ILE A 106 -9.33 3.54 -10.66
CA ILE A 106 -9.63 2.21 -10.16
C ILE A 106 -11.02 2.34 -9.60
N LYS A 107 -11.94 1.63 -10.23
CA LYS A 107 -13.35 1.74 -9.88
C LYS A 107 -13.55 1.07 -8.53
N ASP A 108 -14.31 1.70 -7.68
CA ASP A 108 -14.76 1.14 -6.43
C ASP A 108 -16.17 0.59 -6.64
N TYR A 109 -16.30 -0.72 -6.58
CA TYR A 109 -17.57 -1.44 -6.75
C TYR A 109 -18.06 -2.02 -5.43
N GLY A 110 -17.21 -1.96 -4.40
CA GLY A 110 -17.46 -2.55 -3.10
C GLY A 110 -18.52 -1.82 -2.28
N THR A 111 -18.87 -2.40 -1.15
CA THR A 111 -19.73 -1.76 -0.14
C THR A 111 -18.97 -0.66 0.61
N ALA A 112 -19.70 0.28 1.19
CA ALA A 112 -19.10 1.31 2.01
C ALA A 112 -18.51 0.72 3.30
N MET A 113 -17.37 1.24 3.73
CA MET A 113 -16.74 0.88 5.01
C MET A 113 -17.71 1.10 6.19
N ASN A 114 -17.78 0.15 7.10
CA ASN A 114 -18.53 0.32 8.35
C ASN A 114 -17.78 1.26 9.30
N GLU A 115 -18.20 2.52 9.37
CA GLU A 115 -17.61 3.55 10.24
C GLU A 115 -17.87 3.32 11.74
N ASN A 116 -18.74 2.38 12.10
CA ASN A 116 -19.05 2.03 13.49
C ASN A 116 -18.39 0.70 13.92
N ALA A 117 -17.45 0.17 13.13
CA ALA A 117 -16.76 -1.06 13.47
C ALA A 117 -15.93 -0.91 14.75
N SER A 118 -15.74 -2.03 15.48
CA SER A 118 -14.94 -2.07 16.73
C SER A 118 -13.47 -1.73 16.45
N VAL A 119 -12.97 -2.10 15.28
CA VAL A 119 -11.64 -1.75 14.79
C VAL A 119 -11.77 -1.25 13.36
N ILE A 120 -11.11 -0.14 13.05
CA ILE A 120 -11.07 0.46 11.72
C ILE A 120 -9.63 0.81 11.39
N ALA A 121 -9.16 0.33 10.23
CA ALA A 121 -7.94 0.77 9.58
C ALA A 121 -8.29 1.35 8.21
N ASP A 122 -8.39 2.68 8.12
CA ASP A 122 -8.73 3.41 6.90
C ASP A 122 -7.43 3.90 6.23
N PHE A 123 -6.90 3.12 5.30
CA PHE A 123 -5.64 3.38 4.61
C PHE A 123 -5.72 4.57 3.64
N ARG A 124 -6.92 5.06 3.32
CA ARG A 124 -7.12 6.31 2.57
C ARG A 124 -6.62 7.53 3.35
N LYS A 125 -6.47 7.37 4.66
CA LYS A 125 -5.90 8.38 5.58
C LYS A 125 -4.41 8.15 5.87
N GLY A 126 -3.80 7.14 5.26
CA GLY A 126 -2.41 6.76 5.45
C GLY A 126 -2.21 5.61 6.43
N GLU A 127 -1.00 5.48 6.97
CA GLU A 127 -0.63 4.44 7.93
C GLU A 127 -1.49 4.50 9.21
N THR A 128 -1.77 3.33 9.78
CA THR A 128 -2.55 3.20 11.01
C THR A 128 -1.70 2.61 12.14
N SER A 129 -2.06 2.91 13.39
CA SER A 129 -1.40 2.32 14.57
C SER A 129 -1.85 0.86 14.86
N VAL A 130 -2.83 0.35 14.13
CA VAL A 130 -3.42 -0.99 14.35
C VAL A 130 -2.59 -2.07 13.65
N PHE A 131 -2.01 -1.74 12.50
CA PHE A 131 -1.24 -2.66 11.66
C PHE A 131 0.23 -2.27 11.58
N PHE A 132 1.08 -3.23 11.27
CA PHE A 132 2.50 -3.02 10.95
C PHE A 132 2.95 -3.99 9.85
N ALA A 133 3.99 -3.59 9.10
CA ALA A 133 4.60 -4.41 8.07
C ALA A 133 5.51 -5.49 8.67
N SER A 134 5.42 -6.70 8.16
CA SER A 134 6.39 -7.76 8.42
C SER A 134 7.72 -7.45 7.75
N ASP A 135 8.85 -7.77 8.43
CA ASP A 135 10.19 -7.39 7.95
C ASP A 135 11.25 -8.43 8.32
N GLY A 136 11.99 -8.95 7.33
CA GLY A 136 13.20 -9.75 7.53
C GLY A 136 13.05 -11.26 7.57
N TRP A 137 11.87 -11.83 7.34
CA TRP A 137 11.67 -13.30 7.31
C TRP A 137 10.81 -13.76 6.12
N SER A 138 10.66 -15.10 5.97
CA SER A 138 9.77 -15.75 5.00
C SER A 138 8.91 -16.80 5.69
N ASN A 139 7.71 -17.07 5.18
CA ASN A 139 6.75 -18.00 5.78
C ASN A 139 6.98 -19.48 5.40
N GLY A 140 8.00 -19.78 4.63
CA GLY A 140 8.33 -21.17 4.30
C GLY A 140 8.62 -21.43 2.83
N SER A 141 8.75 -22.72 2.47
CA SER A 141 9.31 -23.12 1.17
C SER A 141 8.45 -22.85 -0.06
N CYS A 142 7.15 -22.63 0.10
CA CYS A 142 6.29 -22.26 -1.04
C CYS A 142 6.26 -20.76 -1.32
N PHE A 143 6.76 -19.93 -0.41
CA PHE A 143 6.89 -18.48 -0.58
C PHE A 143 8.24 -18.18 -1.20
N ASP A 144 8.27 -17.80 -2.49
CA ASP A 144 9.51 -17.45 -3.18
C ASP A 144 9.97 -16.02 -2.84
N CYS A 145 9.68 -15.55 -1.64
CA CYS A 145 10.01 -14.21 -1.19
C CYS A 145 10.32 -14.12 0.31
N GLY A 146 11.04 -13.06 0.67
CA GLY A 146 11.08 -12.52 2.03
C GLY A 146 10.10 -11.38 2.20
N TRP A 147 9.60 -11.18 3.41
CA TRP A 147 8.82 -10.01 3.78
C TRP A 147 9.74 -8.83 4.05
N TYR A 148 9.44 -7.70 3.41
CA TYR A 148 10.17 -6.45 3.59
C TYR A 148 9.19 -5.30 3.74
N LYS A 149 9.36 -4.48 4.77
CA LYS A 149 8.50 -3.33 5.04
C LYS A 149 8.52 -2.28 3.92
N GLU A 150 9.63 -2.21 3.17
CA GLU A 150 9.79 -1.33 2.00
C GLU A 150 8.84 -1.68 0.85
N ASN A 151 8.26 -2.89 0.87
CA ASN A 151 7.24 -3.32 -0.09
C ASN A 151 5.82 -2.88 0.29
N THR A 152 5.70 -2.12 1.40
CA THR A 152 4.44 -1.53 1.89
C THR A 152 4.50 -0.02 1.73
N SER A 153 3.51 0.58 1.04
CA SER A 153 3.39 2.04 0.93
C SER A 153 1.93 2.50 0.99
N PHE A 154 1.73 3.80 1.24
CA PHE A 154 0.41 4.43 1.33
C PHE A 154 0.17 5.47 0.24
N ASP A 155 0.87 5.32 -0.89
CA ASP A 155 0.76 6.22 -2.03
C ASP A 155 -0.61 6.10 -2.71
N GLY A 156 -1.13 7.24 -3.17
CA GLY A 156 -2.42 7.27 -3.87
C GLY A 156 -3.66 7.07 -2.98
N GLY A 157 -3.51 7.26 -1.65
CA GLY A 157 -4.63 7.13 -0.71
C GLY A 157 -5.12 5.69 -0.55
N VAL A 158 -4.23 4.72 -0.64
CA VAL A 158 -4.47 3.29 -0.42
C VAL A 158 -3.22 2.64 0.18
N LEU A 159 -3.39 1.53 0.87
CA LEU A 159 -2.28 0.64 1.19
C LEU A 159 -1.90 -0.13 -0.08
N ASN A 160 -0.64 -0.05 -0.47
CA ASN A 160 -0.04 -0.84 -1.54
C ASN A 160 0.84 -1.92 -0.93
N LEU A 161 0.58 -3.17 -1.29
CA LEU A 161 1.44 -4.31 -1.00
C LEU A 161 2.07 -4.78 -2.31
N THR A 162 3.39 -4.79 -2.39
CA THR A 162 4.13 -4.98 -3.64
C THR A 162 5.02 -6.22 -3.59
N ILE A 163 5.01 -6.99 -4.68
CA ILE A 163 6.01 -8.01 -4.99
C ILE A 163 7.07 -7.34 -5.87
N ASP A 164 8.35 -7.45 -5.49
CA ASP A 164 9.47 -6.96 -6.30
C ASP A 164 10.64 -7.95 -6.23
N LYS A 165 11.74 -7.63 -6.89
CA LYS A 165 13.00 -8.38 -6.76
C LYS A 165 13.58 -8.19 -5.36
N ASP A 166 14.16 -9.25 -4.81
CA ASP A 166 14.97 -9.11 -3.60
C ASP A 166 16.38 -8.63 -3.95
N TYR A 167 16.63 -7.33 -3.75
CA TYR A 167 17.94 -6.73 -3.97
C TYR A 167 18.96 -7.05 -2.85
N SER A 168 18.53 -7.68 -1.76
CA SER A 168 19.44 -8.19 -0.72
C SER A 168 20.14 -9.49 -1.14
N GLY A 169 19.58 -10.22 -2.09
CA GLY A 169 20.07 -11.49 -2.57
C GLY A 169 19.82 -12.68 -1.63
N LYS A 170 18.97 -12.49 -0.61
CA LYS A 170 18.61 -13.55 0.34
C LYS A 170 17.53 -14.48 -0.22
N TYR A 171 16.58 -13.91 -0.98
CA TYR A 171 15.49 -14.61 -1.65
C TYR A 171 15.50 -14.25 -3.14
N ASN A 172 14.67 -14.90 -3.93
CA ASN A 172 14.50 -14.52 -5.35
C ASN A 172 13.71 -13.21 -5.47
N TYR A 173 12.70 -13.04 -4.61
CA TYR A 173 11.79 -11.90 -4.61
C TYR A 173 11.61 -11.32 -3.20
N SER A 174 11.06 -10.12 -3.14
CA SER A 174 10.51 -9.50 -1.95
C SER A 174 8.99 -9.45 -2.07
N GLY A 175 8.31 -9.77 -0.99
CA GLY A 175 6.86 -9.67 -0.85
C GLY A 175 6.48 -8.70 0.26
N ALA A 176 5.20 -8.44 0.41
CA ALA A 176 4.66 -7.61 1.47
C ALA A 176 3.64 -8.37 2.31
N GLU A 177 3.74 -8.22 3.62
CA GLU A 177 2.77 -8.69 4.60
C GLU A 177 2.49 -7.57 5.60
N TYR A 178 1.20 -7.24 5.80
CA TYR A 178 0.75 -6.20 6.70
C TYR A 178 -0.26 -6.79 7.68
N ARG A 179 0.00 -6.69 8.99
CA ARG A 179 -0.73 -7.43 10.01
C ARG A 179 -0.96 -6.64 11.28
N THR A 180 -1.99 -7.00 12.05
CA THR A 180 -2.28 -6.37 13.33
C THR A 180 -1.28 -6.78 14.42
N ALA A 181 -1.06 -5.87 15.39
CA ALA A 181 -0.31 -6.18 16.59
C ALA A 181 -1.13 -7.07 17.56
N ASP A 182 -2.42 -6.81 17.64
CA ASP A 182 -3.35 -7.56 18.48
C ASP A 182 -3.98 -8.73 17.72
N THR A 183 -4.56 -9.68 18.45
CA THR A 183 -5.35 -10.79 17.93
C THR A 183 -6.84 -10.53 18.13
N TYR A 184 -7.65 -11.03 17.20
CA TYR A 184 -9.10 -10.86 17.17
C TYR A 184 -9.76 -12.24 17.10
N HIS A 185 -11.00 -12.32 17.56
CA HIS A 185 -11.72 -13.57 17.66
C HIS A 185 -13.05 -13.49 16.90
N TYR A 186 -14.07 -14.22 17.32
CA TYR A 186 -15.38 -14.25 16.66
C TYR A 186 -15.90 -12.86 16.31
N GLY A 187 -16.49 -12.75 15.13
CA GLY A 187 -17.02 -11.49 14.61
C GLY A 187 -16.92 -11.37 13.09
N TYR A 188 -17.25 -10.19 12.59
CA TYR A 188 -17.27 -9.88 11.17
C TYR A 188 -16.02 -9.11 10.76
N TYR A 189 -15.31 -9.65 9.79
CA TYR A 189 -14.07 -9.12 9.21
C TYR A 189 -14.33 -8.70 7.76
N GLU A 190 -13.86 -7.54 7.36
CA GLU A 190 -14.06 -7.07 5.99
C GLU A 190 -12.91 -6.16 5.54
N THR A 191 -12.58 -6.24 4.25
CA THR A 191 -11.61 -5.37 3.58
C THR A 191 -12.13 -4.93 2.22
N SER A 192 -11.67 -3.77 1.74
CA SER A 192 -11.80 -3.35 0.35
C SER A 192 -10.45 -3.58 -0.34
N MET A 193 -10.40 -4.46 -1.35
CA MET A 193 -9.18 -4.93 -1.99
C MET A 193 -9.30 -4.92 -3.51
N GLN A 194 -8.20 -4.55 -4.19
CA GLN A 194 -7.93 -4.81 -5.60
C GLN A 194 -6.74 -5.78 -5.70
N ALA A 195 -6.94 -6.93 -6.34
CA ALA A 195 -5.95 -7.99 -6.41
C ALA A 195 -4.96 -7.84 -7.57
N ILE A 196 -3.83 -8.56 -7.49
CA ILE A 196 -2.86 -8.71 -8.57
C ILE A 196 -3.37 -9.74 -9.59
N LYS A 197 -3.25 -9.42 -10.90
CA LYS A 197 -3.46 -10.36 -12.00
C LYS A 197 -2.13 -10.75 -12.60
N ASN A 198 -1.63 -11.90 -12.23
CA ASN A 198 -0.45 -12.54 -12.80
C ASN A 198 -0.37 -13.99 -12.35
N ASP A 199 0.06 -14.90 -13.21
CA ASP A 199 0.32 -16.29 -12.83
C ASP A 199 1.31 -16.36 -11.67
N GLY A 200 1.14 -17.33 -10.79
CA GLY A 200 2.07 -17.65 -9.73
C GLY A 200 2.01 -16.75 -8.50
N VAL A 201 1.04 -15.84 -8.36
CA VAL A 201 0.94 -14.92 -7.21
C VAL A 201 -0.38 -15.02 -6.48
N VAL A 202 -0.38 -14.62 -5.20
CA VAL A 202 -1.55 -14.53 -4.33
C VAL A 202 -1.70 -13.11 -3.81
N SER A 203 -2.95 -12.64 -3.72
CA SER A 203 -3.36 -11.45 -2.96
C SER A 203 -4.40 -11.87 -1.94
N SER A 204 -4.18 -11.61 -0.65
CA SER A 204 -4.97 -12.20 0.42
C SER A 204 -5.47 -11.22 1.48
N PHE A 205 -6.55 -11.62 2.15
CA PHE A 205 -7.03 -11.09 3.42
C PHE A 205 -7.45 -12.25 4.30
N PHE A 206 -6.88 -12.35 5.52
CA PHE A 206 -7.05 -13.54 6.34
C PHE A 206 -6.86 -13.26 7.84
N THR A 207 -7.21 -14.24 8.68
CA THR A 207 -6.76 -14.28 10.07
C THR A 207 -5.82 -15.46 10.26
N TYR A 208 -4.79 -15.28 11.08
CA TYR A 208 -3.82 -16.33 11.38
C TYR A 208 -3.37 -16.29 12.83
N THR A 209 -3.22 -17.47 13.40
CA THR A 209 -2.40 -17.76 14.58
C THR A 209 -1.76 -19.12 14.42
N GLY A 210 -0.64 -19.39 15.11
CA GLY A 210 0.04 -20.66 14.93
C GLY A 210 1.20 -20.89 15.90
N PRO A 211 2.03 -21.91 15.62
CA PRO A 211 3.11 -22.37 16.50
C PRO A 211 4.13 -21.28 16.87
N SER A 212 4.37 -20.30 16.01
CA SER A 212 5.26 -19.16 16.30
C SER A 212 4.73 -18.27 17.43
N GLU A 213 3.43 -18.34 17.72
CA GLU A 213 2.74 -17.61 18.79
C GLU A 213 2.35 -18.54 19.97
N ASN A 214 2.85 -19.78 19.99
CA ASN A 214 2.52 -20.86 20.94
C ASN A 214 1.03 -21.25 20.91
N ASN A 215 0.39 -21.10 19.76
CA ASN A 215 -1.00 -21.45 19.51
C ASN A 215 -1.10 -22.62 18.52
N PRO A 216 -2.24 -23.34 18.45
CA PRO A 216 -2.55 -24.21 17.33
C PRO A 216 -2.61 -23.36 16.04
N TRP A 217 -2.34 -23.97 14.90
CA TRP A 217 -2.53 -23.30 13.62
C TRP A 217 -4.02 -23.22 13.28
N ASP A 218 -4.61 -22.07 13.51
CA ASP A 218 -5.95 -21.68 13.13
C ASP A 218 -5.89 -20.49 12.16
N GLU A 219 -6.61 -20.58 11.04
CA GLU A 219 -6.55 -19.62 9.94
C GLU A 219 -7.88 -19.56 9.19
N ILE A 220 -8.28 -18.40 8.68
CA ILE A 220 -9.46 -18.21 7.82
C ILE A 220 -9.04 -17.28 6.68
N ASP A 221 -9.21 -17.77 5.43
CA ASP A 221 -8.60 -17.17 4.25
C ASP A 221 -9.61 -16.65 3.25
N ILE A 222 -9.24 -15.52 2.63
CA ILE A 222 -9.75 -15.03 1.36
C ILE A 222 -8.52 -14.80 0.47
N GLU A 223 -8.42 -15.57 -0.62
CA GLU A 223 -7.27 -15.55 -1.52
C GLU A 223 -7.71 -15.36 -2.96
N VAL A 224 -7.28 -14.26 -3.60
CA VAL A 224 -7.40 -14.10 -5.04
C VAL A 224 -6.12 -14.65 -5.67
N LEU A 225 -6.25 -15.75 -6.40
CA LEU A 225 -5.16 -16.37 -7.12
C LEU A 225 -4.96 -15.61 -8.43
N GLY A 226 -3.83 -14.96 -8.61
CA GLY A 226 -3.57 -14.06 -9.74
C GLY A 226 -3.69 -14.71 -11.12
N LYS A 227 -3.63 -16.04 -11.21
CA LYS A 227 -3.85 -16.82 -12.44
C LYS A 227 -5.28 -16.72 -13.00
N ASP A 228 -6.27 -16.45 -12.13
CA ASP A 228 -7.68 -16.28 -12.51
C ASP A 228 -8.39 -15.36 -11.50
N THR A 229 -8.27 -14.06 -11.73
CA THR A 229 -8.84 -13.01 -10.87
C THR A 229 -10.36 -12.85 -11.02
N THR A 230 -11.01 -13.70 -11.82
CA THR A 230 -12.49 -13.80 -11.87
C THR A 230 -13.04 -14.71 -10.78
N LYS A 231 -12.16 -15.27 -9.95
CA LYS A 231 -12.48 -16.16 -8.84
C LYS A 231 -11.77 -15.76 -7.57
N VAL A 232 -12.33 -16.18 -6.44
CA VAL A 232 -11.70 -16.09 -5.12
C VAL A 232 -11.73 -17.46 -4.47
N GLN A 233 -10.65 -17.84 -3.80
CA GLN A 233 -10.57 -19.03 -2.97
C GLN A 233 -10.85 -18.64 -1.52
N PHE A 234 -11.80 -19.34 -0.89
CA PHE A 234 -11.99 -19.34 0.56
C PHE A 234 -11.39 -20.61 1.12
N ASN A 235 -10.78 -20.52 2.28
CA ASN A 235 -10.21 -21.67 2.95
C ASN A 235 -10.19 -21.43 4.47
N TYR A 236 -9.90 -22.44 5.24
CA TYR A 236 -9.59 -22.31 6.66
C TYR A 236 -8.79 -23.52 7.17
N TYR A 237 -8.04 -23.31 8.24
CA TYR A 237 -7.28 -24.32 8.96
C TYR A 237 -7.73 -24.37 10.42
N THR A 238 -7.88 -25.57 10.97
CA THR A 238 -8.17 -25.78 12.38
C THR A 238 -7.18 -26.79 12.94
N ASN A 239 -6.37 -26.38 13.91
CA ASN A 239 -5.27 -27.17 14.44
C ASN A 239 -4.32 -27.70 13.34
N GLY A 240 -4.08 -26.90 12.30
CA GLY A 240 -3.24 -27.25 11.15
C GLY A 240 -3.90 -28.20 10.14
N VAL A 241 -5.15 -28.54 10.32
CA VAL A 241 -5.92 -29.34 9.35
C VAL A 241 -6.61 -28.41 8.37
N GLY A 242 -6.19 -28.45 7.11
CA GLY A 242 -6.78 -27.75 5.95
C GLY A 242 -7.68 -28.68 5.12
N ASN A 243 -7.65 -28.53 3.81
CA ASN A 243 -8.52 -29.17 2.81
C ASN A 243 -9.98 -28.70 2.93
N HIS A 244 -10.15 -27.41 3.13
CA HIS A 244 -11.45 -26.76 3.20
C HIS A 244 -11.63 -25.72 2.07
N GLU A 245 -10.80 -25.82 1.00
CA GLU A 245 -10.79 -24.88 -0.11
C GLU A 245 -12.14 -24.87 -0.83
N TYR A 246 -12.69 -23.69 -1.03
CA TYR A 246 -13.89 -23.44 -1.82
C TYR A 246 -13.61 -22.32 -2.82
N MET A 247 -13.73 -22.64 -4.11
CA MET A 247 -13.55 -21.67 -5.18
C MET A 247 -14.90 -21.04 -5.56
N TYR A 248 -14.98 -19.70 -5.48
CA TYR A 248 -16.19 -18.94 -5.82
C TYR A 248 -15.97 -18.10 -7.07
N ASP A 249 -16.93 -18.17 -8.02
CA ASP A 249 -16.95 -17.34 -9.24
C ASP A 249 -17.49 -15.95 -8.89
N LEU A 250 -16.65 -14.90 -9.04
CA LEU A 250 -16.97 -13.53 -8.63
C LEU A 250 -18.02 -12.86 -9.54
N GLY A 251 -18.02 -13.20 -10.85
CA GLY A 251 -18.82 -12.50 -11.85
C GLY A 251 -18.21 -11.18 -12.33
N PHE A 252 -17.01 -10.84 -11.84
CA PHE A 252 -16.18 -9.71 -12.22
C PHE A 252 -14.69 -10.09 -12.14
N ASP A 253 -13.80 -9.21 -12.57
CA ASP A 253 -12.34 -9.37 -12.45
C ASP A 253 -11.83 -8.54 -11.27
N ALA A 254 -11.37 -9.19 -10.19
CA ALA A 254 -10.89 -8.56 -8.95
C ALA A 254 -9.65 -7.67 -9.14
N SER A 255 -9.01 -7.72 -10.29
CA SER A 255 -7.87 -6.87 -10.64
C SER A 255 -8.28 -5.52 -11.26
N GLU A 256 -9.53 -5.36 -11.68
CA GLU A 256 -10.00 -4.16 -12.40
C GLU A 256 -10.51 -3.05 -11.49
N GLY A 257 -10.73 -3.33 -10.21
CA GLY A 257 -11.23 -2.36 -9.24
C GLY A 257 -11.27 -2.88 -7.82
N PHE A 258 -11.68 -2.02 -6.91
CA PHE A 258 -11.91 -2.40 -5.53
C PHE A 258 -13.26 -3.10 -5.39
N HIS A 259 -13.26 -4.19 -4.67
CA HIS A 259 -14.43 -4.92 -4.20
C HIS A 259 -14.28 -5.22 -2.72
N THR A 260 -15.38 -5.46 -2.02
CA THR A 260 -15.32 -5.81 -0.61
C THR A 260 -15.38 -7.32 -0.43
N TYR A 261 -14.50 -7.81 0.44
CA TYR A 261 -14.38 -9.21 0.80
C TYR A 261 -14.41 -9.32 2.33
N GLY A 262 -15.20 -10.23 2.85
CA GLY A 262 -15.31 -10.40 4.28
C GLY A 262 -15.70 -11.81 4.70
N PHE A 263 -15.64 -12.07 6.00
CA PHE A 263 -16.18 -13.27 6.62
C PHE A 263 -16.73 -12.97 8.01
N ASP A 264 -17.84 -13.63 8.32
CA ASP A 264 -18.41 -13.71 9.67
C ASP A 264 -17.96 -15.03 10.29
N TRP A 265 -17.12 -14.93 11.30
CA TRP A 265 -16.58 -16.05 12.05
C TRP A 265 -17.34 -16.22 13.35
N GLN A 266 -18.04 -17.34 13.49
CA GLN A 266 -18.81 -17.72 14.67
C GLN A 266 -18.30 -19.06 15.24
N PRO A 267 -18.65 -19.44 16.47
CA PRO A 267 -18.18 -20.70 17.06
C PRO A 267 -18.58 -21.96 16.28
N ASP A 268 -19.65 -21.89 15.50
CA ASP A 268 -20.26 -23.02 14.80
C ASP A 268 -20.25 -22.91 13.27
N HIS A 269 -19.84 -21.74 12.72
CA HIS A 269 -19.76 -21.54 11.28
C HIS A 269 -18.84 -20.40 10.90
N ILE A 270 -18.46 -20.38 9.61
CA ILE A 270 -17.86 -19.23 8.94
C ILE A 270 -18.68 -18.93 7.70
N THR A 271 -19.15 -17.69 7.54
CA THR A 271 -19.82 -17.26 6.31
C THR A 271 -18.96 -16.22 5.60
N TRP A 272 -18.61 -16.48 4.32
CA TRP A 272 -17.88 -15.51 3.49
C TRP A 272 -18.82 -14.62 2.69
N TYR A 273 -18.37 -13.39 2.47
CA TYR A 273 -19.11 -12.32 1.79
C TYR A 273 -18.26 -11.71 0.68
N VAL A 274 -18.94 -11.35 -0.42
CA VAL A 274 -18.38 -10.54 -1.51
C VAL A 274 -19.38 -9.42 -1.78
N ASP A 275 -18.90 -8.17 -1.76
CA ASP A 275 -19.71 -6.95 -1.92
C ASP A 275 -20.97 -6.96 -1.03
N GLY A 276 -20.78 -7.31 0.25
CA GLY A 276 -21.83 -7.37 1.27
C GLY A 276 -22.82 -8.53 1.12
N LYS A 277 -22.63 -9.42 0.13
CA LYS A 277 -23.50 -10.55 -0.13
C LYS A 277 -22.87 -11.85 0.37
N ALA A 278 -23.59 -12.60 1.21
CA ALA A 278 -23.18 -13.95 1.65
C ALA A 278 -23.09 -14.90 0.44
N VAL A 279 -21.95 -15.56 0.28
CA VAL A 279 -21.67 -16.41 -0.90
C VAL A 279 -21.30 -17.84 -0.57
N TYR A 280 -20.76 -18.10 0.63
CA TYR A 280 -20.43 -19.45 1.09
C TYR A 280 -20.50 -19.53 2.61
N THR A 281 -20.89 -20.68 3.16
CA THR A 281 -20.88 -20.95 4.61
C THR A 281 -20.35 -22.34 4.89
N ALA A 282 -19.37 -22.45 5.78
CA ALA A 282 -18.81 -23.69 6.32
C ALA A 282 -19.29 -23.91 7.76
N TYR A 283 -19.57 -25.16 8.13
CA TYR A 283 -20.10 -25.56 9.44
C TYR A 283 -19.24 -26.59 10.16
N ASN A 284 -18.22 -27.12 9.51
CA ASN A 284 -17.47 -28.26 10.06
C ASN A 284 -16.06 -27.80 10.45
N ASN A 285 -15.56 -28.31 11.59
CA ASN A 285 -14.18 -28.09 12.00
C ASN A 285 -13.77 -26.59 12.04
N ILE A 286 -14.61 -25.75 12.64
CA ILE A 286 -14.40 -24.30 12.67
C ILE A 286 -13.24 -23.95 13.61
N PRO A 287 -12.28 -23.09 13.21
CA PRO A 287 -11.20 -22.62 14.07
C PRO A 287 -11.74 -21.86 15.28
N SER A 288 -11.02 -21.93 16.40
CA SER A 288 -11.49 -21.39 17.68
C SER A 288 -10.46 -20.56 18.43
N THR A 289 -9.28 -20.35 17.86
CA THR A 289 -8.21 -19.59 18.48
C THR A 289 -8.09 -18.21 17.83
N ALA A 290 -8.11 -17.14 18.66
CA ALA A 290 -7.95 -15.78 18.18
C ALA A 290 -6.66 -15.60 17.36
N GLY A 291 -6.77 -14.91 16.23
CA GLY A 291 -5.67 -14.68 15.29
C GLY A 291 -5.46 -13.20 14.96
N ARG A 292 -4.33 -12.89 14.33
CA ARG A 292 -4.06 -11.56 13.76
C ARG A 292 -4.85 -11.40 12.47
N ILE A 293 -5.29 -10.19 12.20
CA ILE A 293 -5.81 -9.83 10.88
C ILE A 293 -4.61 -9.53 9.99
N MET A 294 -4.57 -10.14 8.82
CA MET A 294 -3.41 -10.09 7.94
C MET A 294 -3.81 -9.87 6.48
N MET A 295 -2.92 -9.24 5.74
CA MET A 295 -2.95 -9.12 4.29
C MET A 295 -1.54 -9.39 3.77
N ASN A 296 -1.42 -10.12 2.66
CA ASN A 296 -0.13 -10.30 2.02
C ASN A 296 -0.22 -10.43 0.51
N VAL A 297 0.93 -10.25 -0.15
CA VAL A 297 1.14 -10.55 -1.56
C VAL A 297 2.48 -11.25 -1.72
N TRP A 298 2.49 -12.35 -2.46
CA TRP A 298 3.68 -13.17 -2.59
C TRP A 298 3.66 -14.01 -3.87
N PRO A 299 4.84 -14.29 -4.46
CA PRO A 299 5.01 -15.25 -5.53
C PRO A 299 5.25 -16.65 -4.96
N GLY A 300 4.62 -17.65 -5.57
CA GLY A 300 4.78 -19.06 -5.18
C GLY A 300 5.89 -19.76 -5.92
N THR A 301 6.50 -20.76 -5.27
CA THR A 301 7.43 -21.70 -5.88
C THR A 301 7.11 -23.13 -5.46
N GLY A 302 7.20 -24.08 -6.40
CA GLY A 302 6.85 -25.48 -6.15
C GLY A 302 5.36 -25.75 -5.96
N VAL A 303 4.51 -24.79 -6.28
CA VAL A 303 3.04 -24.82 -6.16
C VAL A 303 2.32 -24.51 -7.48
N ASP A 304 2.96 -24.78 -8.61
CA ASP A 304 2.48 -24.46 -9.96
C ASP A 304 1.11 -25.10 -10.25
N GLY A 305 0.80 -26.24 -9.65
CA GLY A 305 -0.52 -26.87 -9.77
C GLY A 305 -1.65 -26.03 -9.17
N TRP A 306 -1.34 -25.21 -8.17
CA TRP A 306 -2.27 -24.31 -7.48
C TRP A 306 -2.26 -22.91 -8.10
N LEU A 307 -1.07 -22.30 -8.33
CA LEU A 307 -0.92 -20.90 -8.70
C LEU A 307 -0.55 -20.65 -10.18
N ASN A 308 -0.25 -21.67 -10.98
CA ASN A 308 0.57 -21.64 -12.18
C ASN A 308 2.02 -21.21 -11.86
N HIS A 309 2.89 -21.33 -12.87
CA HIS A 309 4.29 -20.91 -12.71
C HIS A 309 4.42 -19.38 -12.70
N TYR A 310 5.12 -18.83 -11.70
CA TYR A 310 5.40 -17.41 -11.66
C TYR A 310 6.41 -17.02 -12.74
N ASP A 311 6.06 -16.03 -13.58
CA ASP A 311 6.86 -15.59 -14.72
C ASP A 311 8.00 -14.61 -14.36
N GLY A 312 8.10 -14.22 -13.09
CA GLY A 312 9.13 -13.31 -12.58
C GLY A 312 8.87 -11.83 -12.85
N LYS A 313 7.67 -11.47 -13.28
CA LYS A 313 7.31 -10.07 -13.54
C LYS A 313 7.24 -9.27 -12.26
N THR A 314 7.98 -8.16 -12.20
CA THR A 314 8.01 -7.21 -11.09
C THR A 314 8.10 -5.77 -11.61
N PRO A 315 7.62 -4.76 -10.87
CA PRO A 315 6.82 -4.90 -9.64
C PRO A 315 5.36 -5.29 -9.93
N LEU A 316 4.72 -5.98 -8.96
CA LEU A 316 3.29 -6.29 -8.97
C LEU A 316 2.68 -5.82 -7.65
N THR A 317 1.52 -5.14 -7.69
CA THR A 317 0.95 -4.50 -6.50
C THR A 317 -0.53 -4.81 -6.33
N ALA A 318 -0.91 -5.34 -5.17
CA ALA A 318 -2.30 -5.32 -4.69
C ALA A 318 -2.55 -4.07 -3.86
N ARG A 319 -3.81 -3.64 -3.82
CA ARG A 319 -4.20 -2.40 -3.14
C ARG A 319 -5.35 -2.65 -2.19
N TYR A 320 -5.32 -1.96 -1.03
CA TYR A 320 -6.36 -2.05 -0.01
C TYR A 320 -6.75 -0.64 0.42
N GLN A 321 -8.06 -0.38 0.49
CA GLN A 321 -8.56 0.93 0.95
C GLN A 321 -8.74 0.96 2.46
N TRP A 322 -9.23 -0.13 3.04
CA TRP A 322 -9.53 -0.22 4.46
C TRP A 322 -9.72 -1.67 4.92
N VAL A 323 -9.61 -1.85 6.22
CA VAL A 323 -9.99 -3.07 6.95
C VAL A 323 -10.89 -2.69 8.12
N THR A 324 -11.93 -3.47 8.36
CA THR A 324 -12.79 -3.35 9.54
C THR A 324 -12.97 -4.70 10.24
N TYR A 325 -13.14 -4.64 11.56
CA TYR A 325 -13.55 -5.76 12.38
C TYR A 325 -14.65 -5.33 13.34
N ASN A 326 -15.72 -6.09 13.37
CA ASN A 326 -16.80 -5.99 14.35
C ASN A 326 -16.80 -7.23 15.23
N LYS A 327 -16.63 -7.02 16.53
CA LYS A 327 -16.74 -8.10 17.49
C LYS A 327 -18.16 -8.67 17.48
N GLY A 328 -18.28 -10.00 17.36
CA GLY A 328 -19.53 -10.74 17.44
C GLY A 328 -20.09 -10.83 18.87
#